data_0cbe5ed490d3e1dee49786f3fc01bca2
#
_entry.id   0cbe5ed490d3e1dee49786f3fc01bca2
#
_cell.length_a   1.000
_cell.length_b   1.000
_cell.length_c   1.000
_cell.angle_alpha   90.00
_cell.angle_beta   90.00
_cell.angle_gamma   90.00
#
_symmetry.space_group_name_H-M   'P 1'
#
loop_
_entity.id
_entity.type
_entity.pdbx_description
1 polymer ?
#
loop_
_entity_poly.entity_id
_entity_poly.type
_entity_poly.pdbx_seq_one_letter_code
_entity_poly.pdbx_strand_id
1 'polypeptide(L)'
;IKARRPATSIIGVEPALYPSLTAELRGEEAKVGGATIAEGIAVKKVGKLTAQILRALMDKVILVSEDELERAVTLFATVEKSVAEGAGAAGLAALLAEPALFRGRKVVLVLCGGNIDTRLLASVLTRSLVREKRITSVRIIGNDQPGLLAKVSTVIGESGGNIIEVFHNRMALDVPAKGAEFDITIETRDALHTQDII
;
A
#
# COMPACT_ATOMS: atom_id res chain seq x y z
N ILE A 1 -25.20 -7.06 -16.86
CA ILE A 1 -24.24 -8.13 -17.24
C ILE A 1 -24.96 -9.47 -17.24
N LYS A 2 -25.46 -9.99 -16.13
CA LYS A 2 -26.10 -11.34 -16.01
C LYS A 2 -27.22 -11.56 -17.02
N ALA A 3 -28.06 -10.55 -17.30
CA ALA A 3 -29.14 -10.67 -18.29
C ALA A 3 -28.64 -10.95 -19.73
N ARG A 4 -27.45 -10.46 -20.10
CA ARG A 4 -26.88 -10.66 -21.45
C ARG A 4 -25.82 -11.74 -21.49
N ARG A 5 -25.16 -12.01 -20.38
CA ARG A 5 -24.07 -13.00 -20.24
C ARG A 5 -24.18 -13.69 -18.88
N PRO A 6 -25.10 -14.66 -18.73
CA PRO A 6 -25.37 -15.31 -17.45
C PRO A 6 -24.15 -16.02 -16.84
N ALA A 7 -23.26 -16.54 -17.69
CA ALA A 7 -22.04 -17.24 -17.27
C ALA A 7 -20.94 -16.29 -16.74
N THR A 8 -21.09 -14.96 -16.85
CA THR A 8 -20.10 -14.03 -16.29
C THR A 8 -20.17 -14.04 -14.78
N SER A 9 -19.06 -14.33 -14.12
CA SER A 9 -18.93 -14.20 -12.67
C SER A 9 -18.84 -12.73 -12.28
N ILE A 10 -19.61 -12.34 -11.28
CA ILE A 10 -19.60 -11.01 -10.69
C ILE A 10 -19.03 -11.11 -9.28
N ILE A 11 -17.92 -10.41 -9.05
CA ILE A 11 -17.21 -10.41 -7.78
C ILE A 11 -17.29 -9.01 -7.19
N GLY A 12 -17.81 -8.91 -5.96
CA GLY A 12 -17.77 -7.70 -5.16
C GLY A 12 -16.43 -7.57 -4.43
N VAL A 13 -16.05 -6.33 -4.14
CA VAL A 13 -14.84 -6.05 -3.36
C VAL A 13 -15.18 -5.04 -2.27
N GLU A 14 -14.75 -5.32 -1.05
CA GLU A 14 -14.88 -4.43 0.10
C GLU A 14 -13.54 -4.28 0.82
N PRO A 15 -13.25 -3.12 1.44
CA PRO A 15 -12.13 -3.01 2.38
C PRO A 15 -12.38 -3.93 3.57
N ALA A 16 -11.36 -4.62 4.05
CA ALA A 16 -11.44 -5.47 5.23
C ALA A 16 -11.90 -4.71 6.50
N LEU A 17 -11.66 -3.40 6.53
CA LEU A 17 -12.12 -2.49 7.59
C LEU A 17 -13.61 -2.15 7.52
N TYR A 18 -14.28 -2.41 6.39
CA TYR A 18 -15.71 -2.11 6.16
C TYR A 18 -16.41 -3.27 5.43
N PRO A 19 -16.50 -4.48 6.03
CA PRO A 19 -17.06 -5.68 5.40
C PRO A 19 -18.59 -5.73 5.49
N SER A 20 -19.27 -4.61 5.22
CA SER A 20 -20.70 -4.42 5.50
C SER A 20 -21.59 -5.29 4.63
N LEU A 21 -21.27 -5.43 3.33
CA LEU A 21 -22.02 -6.30 2.44
C LEU A 21 -21.76 -7.77 2.77
N THR A 22 -20.54 -8.13 3.06
CA THR A 22 -20.17 -9.48 3.49
C THR A 22 -20.96 -9.91 4.73
N ALA A 23 -21.05 -9.05 5.75
CA ALA A 23 -21.82 -9.30 6.96
C ALA A 23 -23.33 -9.39 6.66
N GLU A 24 -23.89 -8.44 5.88
CA GLU A 24 -25.31 -8.45 5.48
C GLU A 24 -25.68 -9.74 4.73
N LEU A 25 -24.83 -10.23 3.84
CA LEU A 25 -25.07 -11.46 3.10
C LEU A 25 -25.08 -12.69 4.00
N ARG A 26 -24.33 -12.67 5.11
CA ARG A 26 -24.28 -13.74 6.12
C ARG A 26 -25.33 -13.60 7.20
N GLY A 27 -26.05 -12.48 7.27
CA GLY A 27 -26.98 -12.18 8.36
C GLY A 27 -26.27 -11.83 9.68
N GLU A 28 -25.05 -11.32 9.61
CA GLU A 28 -24.21 -10.96 10.73
C GLU A 28 -24.18 -9.43 10.92
N GLU A 29 -23.78 -8.97 12.10
CA GLU A 29 -23.52 -7.56 12.34
C GLU A 29 -22.11 -7.21 11.85
N ALA A 30 -22.02 -6.17 11.01
CA ALA A 30 -20.73 -5.73 10.46
C ALA A 30 -19.92 -5.00 11.54
N LYS A 31 -18.68 -5.47 11.76
CA LYS A 31 -17.67 -4.75 12.53
C LYS A 31 -16.92 -3.83 11.58
N VAL A 32 -17.25 -2.54 11.63
CA VAL A 32 -16.71 -1.52 10.72
C VAL A 32 -15.97 -0.44 11.49
N GLY A 33 -14.88 0.06 10.94
CA GLY A 33 -14.11 1.18 11.50
C GLY A 33 -12.64 1.14 11.12
N GLY A 34 -11.97 2.25 11.37
CA GLY A 34 -10.58 2.47 11.01
C GLY A 34 -10.44 3.38 9.78
N ALA A 35 -9.22 3.88 9.57
CA ALA A 35 -8.88 4.70 8.41
C ALA A 35 -8.62 3.78 7.22
N THR A 36 -9.32 4.03 6.12
CA THR A 36 -9.09 3.34 4.83
C THR A 36 -8.83 4.35 3.73
N ILE A 37 -7.94 4.01 2.79
CA ILE A 37 -7.75 4.80 1.57
C ILE A 37 -8.88 4.61 0.56
N ALA A 38 -9.74 3.61 0.76
CA ALA A 38 -10.90 3.33 -0.08
C ALA A 38 -12.18 3.98 0.46
N GLU A 39 -12.13 5.28 0.80
CA GLU A 39 -13.22 6.04 1.43
C GLU A 39 -14.54 5.93 0.64
N GLY A 40 -14.49 5.94 -0.69
CA GLY A 40 -15.65 5.85 -1.56
C GLY A 40 -16.46 4.55 -1.43
N ILE A 41 -15.87 3.51 -0.85
CA ILE A 41 -16.53 2.21 -0.58
C ILE A 41 -16.53 1.85 0.91
N ALA A 42 -16.17 2.77 1.81
CA ALA A 42 -16.19 2.59 3.27
C ALA A 42 -17.62 2.68 3.83
N VAL A 43 -18.49 1.81 3.39
CA VAL A 43 -19.92 1.82 3.72
C VAL A 43 -20.16 1.14 5.06
N LYS A 44 -20.79 1.84 6.01
CA LYS A 44 -21.12 1.27 7.34
C LYS A 44 -22.35 0.37 7.33
N LYS A 45 -23.31 0.65 6.47
CA LYS A 45 -24.58 -0.10 6.37
C LYS A 45 -25.02 -0.18 4.92
N VAL A 46 -25.23 -1.38 4.43
CA VAL A 46 -25.69 -1.63 3.05
C VAL A 46 -27.19 -1.30 2.93
N GLY A 47 -27.57 -0.68 1.81
CA GLY A 47 -28.98 -0.44 1.51
C GLY A 47 -29.72 -1.75 1.26
N LYS A 48 -30.94 -1.89 1.80
CA LYS A 48 -31.75 -3.12 1.71
C LYS A 48 -31.97 -3.59 0.26
N LEU A 49 -32.34 -2.67 -0.64
CA LEU A 49 -32.54 -2.99 -2.06
C LEU A 49 -31.24 -3.44 -2.73
N THR A 50 -30.14 -2.73 -2.46
CA THR A 50 -28.81 -3.08 -2.97
C THR A 50 -28.40 -4.48 -2.52
N ALA A 51 -28.51 -4.79 -1.22
CA ALA A 51 -28.19 -6.09 -0.67
C ALA A 51 -29.05 -7.21 -1.32
N GLN A 52 -30.34 -6.97 -1.52
CA GLN A 52 -31.24 -7.93 -2.14
C GLN A 52 -30.85 -8.22 -3.59
N ILE A 53 -30.51 -7.21 -4.38
CA ILE A 53 -30.07 -7.34 -5.78
C ILE A 53 -28.73 -8.08 -5.84
N LEU A 54 -27.76 -7.68 -5.01
CA LEU A 54 -26.43 -8.26 -5.01
C LEU A 54 -26.44 -9.73 -4.55
N ARG A 55 -27.29 -10.09 -3.57
CA ARG A 55 -27.46 -11.47 -3.14
C ARG A 55 -27.89 -12.41 -4.26
N ALA A 56 -28.69 -11.89 -5.21
CA ALA A 56 -29.16 -12.67 -6.35
C ALA A 56 -28.17 -12.76 -7.52
N LEU A 57 -27.29 -11.76 -7.67
CA LEU A 57 -26.50 -11.59 -8.88
C LEU A 57 -24.98 -11.80 -8.68
N MET A 58 -24.50 -11.67 -7.46
CA MET A 58 -23.07 -11.72 -7.13
C MET A 58 -22.65 -13.12 -6.73
N ASP A 59 -21.51 -13.55 -7.21
CA ASP A 59 -21.02 -14.90 -6.96
C ASP A 59 -20.12 -14.96 -5.70
N LYS A 60 -19.40 -13.89 -5.40
CA LYS A 60 -18.46 -13.79 -4.25
C LYS A 60 -18.21 -12.34 -3.88
N VAL A 61 -17.84 -12.09 -2.61
CA VAL A 61 -17.19 -10.86 -2.16
C VAL A 61 -15.77 -11.18 -1.72
N ILE A 62 -14.81 -10.35 -2.11
CA ILE A 62 -13.41 -10.41 -1.67
C ILE A 62 -13.17 -9.23 -0.74
N LEU A 63 -12.62 -9.49 0.43
CA LEU A 63 -12.14 -8.47 1.34
C LEU A 63 -10.68 -8.18 1.04
N VAL A 64 -10.34 -6.89 0.89
CA VAL A 64 -8.99 -6.44 0.60
C VAL A 64 -8.43 -5.62 1.75
N SER A 65 -7.16 -5.81 2.04
CA SER A 65 -6.42 -5.04 3.05
C SER A 65 -6.01 -3.67 2.52
N GLU A 66 -5.63 -2.76 3.44
CA GLU A 66 -5.05 -1.46 3.08
C GLU A 66 -3.77 -1.62 2.26
N ASP A 67 -2.96 -2.64 2.57
CA ASP A 67 -1.73 -2.94 1.83
C ASP A 67 -1.99 -3.30 0.36
N GLU A 68 -3.00 -4.12 0.11
CA GLU A 68 -3.42 -4.49 -1.25
C GLU A 68 -4.00 -3.31 -2.02
N LEU A 69 -4.76 -2.43 -1.33
CA LEU A 69 -5.27 -1.19 -1.90
C LEU A 69 -4.14 -0.23 -2.29
N GLU A 70 -3.18 0.01 -1.38
CA GLU A 70 -2.01 0.85 -1.66
C GLU A 70 -1.18 0.31 -2.84
N ARG A 71 -0.96 -1.00 -2.89
CA ARG A 71 -0.28 -1.66 -4.01
C ARG A 71 -1.03 -1.48 -5.33
N ALA A 72 -2.35 -1.61 -5.31
CA ALA A 72 -3.17 -1.42 -6.51
C ALA A 72 -3.13 0.03 -7.02
N VAL A 73 -3.22 1.02 -6.13
CA VAL A 73 -3.05 2.45 -6.48
C VAL A 73 -1.68 2.70 -7.11
N THR A 74 -0.62 2.14 -6.51
CA THR A 74 0.75 2.26 -7.03
C THR A 74 0.88 1.65 -8.42
N LEU A 75 0.32 0.45 -8.66
CA LEU A 75 0.38 -0.21 -9.97
C LEU A 75 -0.37 0.58 -11.04
N PHE A 76 -1.54 1.16 -10.72
CA PHE A 76 -2.23 2.05 -11.65
C PHE A 76 -1.35 3.25 -12.02
N ALA A 77 -0.70 3.89 -11.05
CA ALA A 77 0.16 5.03 -11.31
C ALA A 77 1.44 4.66 -12.08
N THR A 78 2.09 3.55 -11.73
CA THR A 78 3.43 3.21 -12.24
C THR A 78 3.40 2.37 -13.51
N VAL A 79 2.40 1.52 -13.70
CA VAL A 79 2.28 0.62 -14.87
C VAL A 79 1.31 1.19 -15.89
N GLU A 80 0.05 1.45 -15.47
CA GLU A 80 -1.01 1.94 -16.36
C GLU A 80 -0.96 3.45 -16.60
N LYS A 81 -0.11 4.19 -15.87
CA LYS A 81 0.01 5.67 -15.94
C LYS A 81 -1.32 6.38 -15.67
N SER A 82 -2.14 5.78 -14.84
CA SER A 82 -3.47 6.28 -14.47
C SER A 82 -3.53 6.55 -12.97
N VAL A 83 -4.12 7.67 -12.58
CA VAL A 83 -4.37 7.99 -11.18
C VAL A 83 -5.70 7.40 -10.75
N ALA A 84 -5.66 6.53 -9.76
CA ALA A 84 -6.84 5.93 -9.12
C ALA A 84 -6.85 6.29 -7.64
N GLU A 85 -8.03 6.55 -7.09
CA GLU A 85 -8.23 6.54 -5.63
C GLU A 85 -8.35 5.11 -5.11
N GLY A 86 -8.26 4.90 -3.78
CA GLY A 86 -8.33 3.57 -3.18
C GLY A 86 -9.60 2.79 -3.56
N ALA A 87 -10.75 3.46 -3.57
CA ALA A 87 -12.02 2.85 -3.98
C ALA A 87 -12.00 2.42 -5.46
N GLY A 88 -11.44 3.26 -6.34
CA GLY A 88 -11.27 2.95 -7.77
C GLY A 88 -10.29 1.82 -8.03
N ALA A 89 -9.31 1.63 -7.16
CA ALA A 89 -8.29 0.60 -7.27
C ALA A 89 -8.70 -0.76 -6.65
N ALA A 90 -9.83 -0.82 -5.94
CA ALA A 90 -10.25 -2.01 -5.19
C ALA A 90 -10.36 -3.28 -6.06
N GLY A 91 -10.80 -3.15 -7.32
CA GLY A 91 -10.84 -4.28 -8.25
C GLY A 91 -9.47 -4.91 -8.51
N LEU A 92 -8.42 -4.10 -8.67
CA LEU A 92 -7.05 -4.58 -8.82
C LEU A 92 -6.52 -5.15 -7.51
N ALA A 93 -6.87 -4.53 -6.37
CA ALA A 93 -6.51 -5.06 -5.04
C ALA A 93 -7.04 -6.48 -4.83
N ALA A 94 -8.28 -6.78 -5.25
CA ALA A 94 -8.83 -8.14 -5.19
C ALA A 94 -8.07 -9.14 -6.07
N LEU A 95 -7.56 -8.70 -7.22
CA LEU A 95 -6.71 -9.52 -8.09
C LEU A 95 -5.38 -9.87 -7.41
N LEU A 96 -4.81 -8.93 -6.67
CA LEU A 96 -3.57 -9.11 -5.90
C LEU A 96 -3.79 -10.01 -4.69
N ALA A 97 -4.95 -9.90 -4.03
CA ALA A 97 -5.31 -10.69 -2.85
C ALA A 97 -5.53 -12.17 -3.19
N GLU A 98 -6.26 -12.45 -4.29
CA GLU A 98 -6.62 -13.83 -4.68
C GLU A 98 -6.20 -14.18 -6.11
N PRO A 99 -4.91 -14.13 -6.47
CA PRO A 99 -4.45 -14.30 -7.86
C PRO A 99 -4.82 -15.67 -8.45
N ALA A 100 -4.91 -16.70 -7.62
CA ALA A 100 -5.27 -18.04 -8.06
C ALA A 100 -6.71 -18.11 -8.61
N LEU A 101 -7.63 -17.30 -8.07
CA LEU A 101 -9.02 -17.24 -8.51
C LEU A 101 -9.15 -16.74 -9.95
N PHE A 102 -8.24 -15.87 -10.37
CA PHE A 102 -8.30 -15.17 -11.66
C PHE A 102 -7.39 -15.76 -12.74
N ARG A 103 -6.52 -16.70 -12.36
CA ARG A 103 -5.55 -17.30 -13.30
C ARG A 103 -6.25 -17.98 -14.47
N GLY A 104 -5.82 -17.62 -15.68
CA GLY A 104 -6.38 -18.16 -16.93
C GLY A 104 -7.78 -17.63 -17.29
N ARG A 105 -8.29 -16.64 -16.57
CA ARG A 105 -9.61 -16.04 -16.84
C ARG A 105 -9.47 -14.68 -17.54
N LYS A 106 -10.48 -14.30 -18.30
CA LYS A 106 -10.65 -12.93 -18.78
C LYS A 106 -11.32 -12.13 -17.69
N VAL A 107 -10.62 -11.15 -17.14
CA VAL A 107 -11.08 -10.31 -16.03
C VAL A 107 -11.33 -8.90 -16.54
N VAL A 108 -12.42 -8.30 -16.13
CA VAL A 108 -12.73 -6.89 -16.36
C VAL A 108 -12.75 -6.20 -15.00
N LEU A 109 -11.90 -5.22 -14.83
CA LEU A 109 -11.86 -4.34 -13.66
C LEU A 109 -12.58 -3.03 -13.99
N VAL A 110 -13.40 -2.57 -13.06
CA VAL A 110 -14.03 -1.25 -13.16
C VAL A 110 -13.15 -0.26 -12.42
N LEU A 111 -12.42 0.57 -13.16
CA LEU A 111 -11.70 1.71 -12.60
C LEU A 111 -12.66 2.89 -12.51
N CYS A 112 -13.17 3.15 -11.31
CA CYS A 112 -14.10 4.25 -11.04
C CYS A 112 -13.55 5.13 -9.92
N GLY A 113 -13.16 6.34 -10.28
CA GLY A 113 -12.67 7.34 -9.33
C GLY A 113 -11.16 7.53 -9.33
N GLY A 114 -10.76 8.79 -9.37
CA GLY A 114 -9.37 9.23 -9.36
C GLY A 114 -9.18 10.47 -8.46
N ASN A 115 -10.15 10.76 -7.58
CA ASN A 115 -10.12 11.91 -6.68
C ASN A 115 -9.34 11.59 -5.40
N ILE A 116 -8.07 11.22 -5.57
CA ILE A 116 -7.17 11.00 -4.45
C ILE A 116 -6.48 12.30 -4.04
N ASP A 117 -6.40 12.55 -2.75
CA ASP A 117 -5.60 13.67 -2.21
C ASP A 117 -4.13 13.51 -2.59
N THR A 118 -3.52 14.61 -3.04
CA THR A 118 -2.13 14.60 -3.54
C THR A 118 -1.12 14.15 -2.50
N ARG A 119 -1.29 14.55 -1.23
CA ARG A 119 -0.43 14.14 -0.13
C ARG A 119 -0.59 12.64 0.17
N LEU A 120 -1.83 12.14 0.13
CA LEU A 120 -2.12 10.71 0.30
C LEU A 120 -1.48 9.90 -0.82
N LEU A 121 -1.62 10.32 -2.07
CA LEU A 121 -0.97 9.68 -3.22
C LEU A 121 0.55 9.64 -3.05
N ALA A 122 1.17 10.76 -2.68
CA ALA A 122 2.61 10.81 -2.42
C ALA A 122 3.02 9.82 -1.32
N SER A 123 2.23 9.73 -0.22
CA SER A 123 2.48 8.79 0.86
C SER A 123 2.39 7.34 0.39
N VAL A 124 1.36 6.98 -0.40
CA VAL A 124 1.18 5.63 -0.96
C VAL A 124 2.37 5.24 -1.84
N LEU A 125 2.81 6.14 -2.73
CA LEU A 125 3.95 5.89 -3.62
C LEU A 125 5.26 5.76 -2.83
N THR A 126 5.50 6.61 -1.83
CA THR A 126 6.69 6.50 -0.97
C THR A 126 6.69 5.18 -0.19
N ARG A 127 5.56 4.77 0.38
CA ARG A 127 5.44 3.49 1.09
C ARG A 127 5.72 2.30 0.16
N SER A 128 5.37 2.39 -1.12
CA SER A 128 5.73 1.36 -2.10
C SER A 128 7.25 1.25 -2.27
N LEU A 129 7.96 2.37 -2.38
CA LEU A 129 9.43 2.37 -2.45
C LEU A 129 10.08 1.75 -1.20
N VAL A 130 9.50 1.99 -0.02
CA VAL A 130 9.97 1.34 1.23
C VAL A 130 9.73 -0.17 1.20
N ARG A 131 8.56 -0.64 0.74
CA ARG A 131 8.27 -2.08 0.58
C ARG A 131 9.21 -2.76 -0.41
N GLU A 132 9.55 -2.07 -1.47
CA GLU A 132 10.49 -2.54 -2.50
C GLU A 132 11.96 -2.46 -2.05
N LYS A 133 12.21 -1.99 -0.83
CA LYS A 133 13.57 -1.75 -0.31
C LYS A 133 14.39 -0.76 -1.15
N ARG A 134 13.71 0.14 -1.85
CA ARG A 134 14.34 1.24 -2.60
C ARG A 134 14.53 2.49 -1.75
N ILE A 135 13.77 2.60 -0.67
CA ILE A 135 14.03 3.57 0.40
C ILE A 135 14.19 2.76 1.69
N THR A 136 15.29 2.98 2.37
CA THR A 136 15.58 2.34 3.66
C THR A 136 16.21 3.33 4.62
N SER A 137 15.99 3.13 5.92
CA SER A 137 16.64 3.92 6.96
C SER A 137 17.63 3.04 7.72
N VAL A 138 18.84 3.55 7.89
CA VAL A 138 19.94 2.88 8.57
C VAL A 138 20.33 3.73 9.77
N ARG A 139 20.43 3.08 10.92
CA ARG A 139 20.95 3.69 12.15
C ARG A 139 22.40 3.29 12.35
N ILE A 140 23.27 4.27 12.47
CA ILE A 140 24.71 4.08 12.67
C ILE A 140 25.10 4.74 13.99
N ILE A 141 25.68 3.97 14.88
CA ILE A 141 26.21 4.45 16.17
C ILE A 141 27.73 4.32 16.13
N GLY A 142 28.43 5.39 16.43
CA GLY A 142 29.89 5.41 16.44
C GLY A 142 30.47 6.40 17.45
N ASN A 143 31.80 6.43 17.59
CA ASN A 143 32.47 7.44 18.42
C ASN A 143 32.29 8.83 17.78
N ASP A 144 31.90 9.82 18.58
CA ASP A 144 31.78 11.21 18.10
C ASP A 144 33.16 11.79 17.78
N GLN A 145 33.50 11.79 16.52
CA GLN A 145 34.77 12.27 15.99
C GLN A 145 34.54 13.17 14.75
N PRO A 146 35.34 14.23 14.58
CA PRO A 146 35.32 15.01 13.36
C PRO A 146 35.50 14.12 12.11
N GLY A 147 34.65 14.32 11.11
CA GLY A 147 34.70 13.59 9.84
C GLY A 147 33.97 12.24 9.83
N LEU A 148 33.35 11.77 10.93
CA LEU A 148 32.61 10.49 10.92
C LEU A 148 31.46 10.52 9.89
N LEU A 149 30.64 11.57 9.87
CA LEU A 149 29.57 11.70 8.89
C LEU A 149 30.12 11.74 7.44
N ALA A 150 31.23 12.43 7.22
CA ALA A 150 31.86 12.47 5.89
C ALA A 150 32.27 11.06 5.42
N LYS A 151 32.87 10.23 6.30
CA LYS A 151 33.24 8.85 5.96
C LYS A 151 31.99 8.01 5.61
N VAL A 152 30.94 8.08 6.42
CA VAL A 152 29.71 7.36 6.17
C VAL A 152 29.07 7.78 4.85
N SER A 153 28.96 9.09 4.61
CA SER A 153 28.37 9.62 3.36
C SER A 153 29.20 9.22 2.12
N THR A 154 30.53 9.17 2.24
CA THR A 154 31.41 8.73 1.16
C THR A 154 31.15 7.24 0.82
N VAL A 155 31.10 6.38 1.81
CA VAL A 155 30.83 4.94 1.59
C VAL A 155 29.49 4.73 0.92
N ILE A 156 28.44 5.38 1.39
CA ILE A 156 27.09 5.30 0.79
C ILE A 156 27.11 5.77 -0.67
N GLY A 157 27.74 6.92 -0.94
CA GLY A 157 27.82 7.50 -2.28
C GLY A 157 28.65 6.67 -3.24
N GLU A 158 29.82 6.15 -2.83
CA GLU A 158 30.66 5.26 -3.63
C GLU A 158 29.98 3.95 -3.96
N SER A 159 29.11 3.47 -3.05
CA SER A 159 28.26 2.29 -3.28
C SER A 159 27.04 2.61 -4.17
N GLY A 160 26.85 3.85 -4.60
CA GLY A 160 25.75 4.27 -5.48
C GLY A 160 24.42 4.54 -4.77
N GLY A 161 24.42 4.61 -3.45
CA GLY A 161 23.26 5.04 -2.66
C GLY A 161 23.10 6.56 -2.68
N ASN A 162 21.86 7.04 -2.75
CA ASN A 162 21.54 8.46 -2.67
C ASN A 162 20.97 8.76 -1.28
N ILE A 163 21.60 9.68 -0.53
CA ILE A 163 21.14 10.09 0.80
C ILE A 163 19.99 11.06 0.65
N ILE A 164 18.82 10.69 1.15
CA ILE A 164 17.61 11.53 1.17
C ILE A 164 17.63 12.44 2.39
N GLU A 165 17.96 11.86 3.57
CA GLU A 165 17.84 12.55 4.85
C GLU A 165 18.88 12.03 5.83
N VAL A 166 19.40 12.92 6.68
CA VAL A 166 20.33 12.59 7.76
C VAL A 166 19.90 13.28 9.03
N PHE A 167 19.67 12.51 10.07
CA PHE A 167 19.55 13.02 11.45
C PHE A 167 20.84 12.68 12.18
N HIS A 168 21.48 13.68 12.77
CA HIS A 168 22.68 13.52 13.55
C HIS A 168 22.39 13.84 15.03
N ASN A 169 22.32 12.83 15.86
CA ASN A 169 22.01 12.92 17.29
C ASN A 169 23.28 12.71 18.12
N ARG A 170 23.60 13.69 18.98
CA ARG A 170 24.75 13.65 19.92
C ARG A 170 24.30 13.64 21.37
N MET A 171 23.05 13.98 21.64
CA MET A 171 22.52 14.16 22.99
C MET A 171 21.41 13.17 23.32
N ALA A 172 21.27 12.08 22.59
CA ALA A 172 20.32 11.04 22.91
C ALA A 172 20.82 10.23 24.13
N LEU A 173 19.94 9.95 25.09
CA LEU A 173 20.31 9.25 26.34
C LEU A 173 20.65 7.77 26.10
N ASP A 174 20.28 7.20 25.01
CA ASP A 174 20.58 5.83 24.57
C ASP A 174 21.91 5.69 23.83
N VAL A 175 22.60 6.80 23.58
CA VAL A 175 23.95 6.84 22.98
C VAL A 175 24.98 7.13 24.06
N PRO A 176 26.13 6.42 24.10
CA PRO A 176 27.22 6.71 25.05
C PRO A 176 27.66 8.17 24.99
N ALA A 177 28.10 8.75 26.12
CA ALA A 177 28.47 10.16 26.22
C ALA A 177 29.58 10.61 25.23
N LYS A 178 30.35 9.68 24.65
CA LYS A 178 31.33 9.93 23.57
C LYS A 178 30.84 9.40 22.23
N GLY A 179 29.55 9.04 22.12
CA GLY A 179 28.95 8.50 20.91
C GLY A 179 28.22 9.55 20.10
N ALA A 180 28.03 9.26 18.83
CA ALA A 180 27.13 9.95 17.94
C ALA A 180 26.29 8.91 17.20
N GLU A 181 25.02 9.26 16.96
CA GLU A 181 24.06 8.46 16.20
C GLU A 181 23.69 9.21 14.92
N PHE A 182 23.64 8.47 13.83
CA PHE A 182 23.11 8.95 12.57
C PHE A 182 21.94 8.06 12.15
N ASP A 183 20.77 8.64 11.98
CA ASP A 183 19.67 8.03 11.25
C ASP A 183 19.72 8.55 9.80
N ILE A 184 20.04 7.66 8.87
CA ILE A 184 20.23 8.03 7.46
C ILE A 184 19.18 7.32 6.61
N THR A 185 18.37 8.08 5.89
CA THR A 185 17.45 7.55 4.90
C THR A 185 18.13 7.56 3.53
N ILE A 186 18.19 6.38 2.91
CA ILE A 186 18.92 6.15 1.66
C ILE A 186 17.94 5.68 0.59
N GLU A 187 18.06 6.25 -0.61
CA GLU A 187 17.45 5.69 -1.83
C GLU A 187 18.45 4.78 -2.54
N THR A 188 17.96 3.63 -2.98
CA THR A 188 18.74 2.61 -3.69
C THR A 188 17.98 2.15 -4.93
N ARG A 189 18.61 1.34 -5.79
CA ARG A 189 17.99 0.82 -7.02
C ARG A 189 16.94 -0.26 -6.74
N ASP A 190 17.28 -1.16 -5.81
CA ASP A 190 16.46 -2.32 -5.45
C ASP A 190 16.92 -2.93 -4.11
N ALA A 191 16.27 -4.01 -3.69
CA ALA A 191 16.55 -4.69 -2.43
C ALA A 191 17.98 -5.29 -2.36
N LEU A 192 18.56 -5.75 -3.47
CA LEU A 192 19.91 -6.29 -3.49
C LEU A 192 20.92 -5.17 -3.28
N HIS A 193 20.76 -4.07 -4.00
CA HIS A 193 21.62 -2.89 -3.83
C HIS A 193 21.54 -2.32 -2.40
N THR A 194 20.37 -2.38 -1.76
CA THR A 194 20.25 -2.03 -0.33
C THR A 194 21.11 -2.92 0.55
N GLN A 195 21.11 -4.25 0.29
CA GLN A 195 21.92 -5.19 1.06
C GLN A 195 23.43 -4.99 0.84
N ASP A 196 23.84 -4.56 -0.33
CA ASP A 196 25.26 -4.29 -0.64
C ASP A 196 25.79 -3.03 0.09
N ILE A 197 24.89 -2.09 0.44
CA ILE A 197 25.26 -0.84 1.13
C ILE A 197 25.28 -1.02 2.66
N ILE A 198 24.43 -1.89 3.24
CA ILE A 198 24.27 -2.12 4.67
C ILE A 198 25.20 -3.23 5.16
#